data_7ed8e9c121442251cccf08ff87fc4e52
#
_entry.id   7ed8e9c121442251cccf08ff87fc4e52
#
_cell.length_a   1.000
_cell.length_b   1.000
_cell.length_c   1.000
_cell.angle_alpha   90.00
_cell.angle_beta   90.00
_cell.angle_gamma   90.00
#
_symmetry.space_group_name_H-M   'P 1'
#
loop_
_entity.id
_entity.type
_entity.pdbx_description
1 polymer ?
#
loop_
_entity_poly.entity_id
_entity_poly.type
_entity_poly.pdbx_seq_one_letter_code
_entity_poly.pdbx_strand_id
1 'polypeptide(L)'
;MKRYLILALLAALPAGAQAQDDDKAYCQKLGALAARYVYSSGAEGRMSPDLNVLGAIEDCNKGRTDKAIPYLERRLRDNRVTVPPR
;
A
#
# COMPACT_ATOMS: atom_id res chain seq x y z
N MET A 1 -36.95 6.43 -21.45
CA MET A 1 -37.19 5.80 -20.15
C MET A 1 -36.10 4.82 -19.80
N LYS A 2 -35.70 3.97 -20.72
CA LYS A 2 -34.61 3.01 -20.44
C LYS A 2 -33.31 3.70 -20.09
N ARG A 3 -33.11 4.91 -20.55
CA ARG A 3 -31.90 5.68 -20.26
C ARG A 3 -31.72 5.98 -18.78
N TYR A 4 -32.82 6.15 -18.08
CA TYR A 4 -32.75 6.47 -16.67
C TYR A 4 -32.26 5.29 -15.84
N LEU A 5 -32.58 4.08 -16.27
CA LEU A 5 -32.09 2.89 -15.60
C LEU A 5 -30.57 2.77 -15.72
N ILE A 6 -30.04 3.11 -16.88
CA ILE A 6 -28.59 3.06 -17.10
C ILE A 6 -27.87 4.06 -16.19
N LEU A 7 -28.43 5.27 -16.09
CA LEU A 7 -27.83 6.28 -15.22
C LEU A 7 -27.87 5.87 -13.76
N ALA A 8 -28.96 5.22 -13.35
CA ALA A 8 -29.05 4.72 -11.98
C ALA A 8 -27.99 3.68 -11.69
N LEU A 9 -27.69 2.82 -12.65
CA LEU A 9 -26.65 1.83 -12.47
C LEU A 9 -25.26 2.47 -12.32
N LEU A 10 -25.00 3.51 -13.09
CA LEU A 10 -23.72 4.22 -12.96
C LEU A 10 -23.59 4.91 -11.62
N ALA A 11 -24.70 5.46 -11.12
CA ALA A 11 -24.70 6.12 -9.83
C ALA A 11 -24.52 5.13 -8.67
N ALA A 12 -24.74 3.86 -8.93
CA ALA A 12 -24.65 2.83 -7.91
C ALA A 12 -23.23 2.23 -7.78
N LEU A 13 -22.23 2.82 -8.41
CA LEU A 13 -20.86 2.35 -8.25
C LEU A 13 -20.47 2.43 -6.77
N PRO A 14 -19.95 1.34 -6.21
CA PRO A 14 -19.65 1.31 -4.79
C PRO A 14 -18.50 2.23 -4.44
N ALA A 15 -18.69 3.05 -3.43
CA ALA A 15 -17.64 3.90 -2.91
C ALA A 15 -16.44 3.07 -2.41
N GLY A 16 -16.68 1.82 -2.04
CA GLY A 16 -15.62 0.93 -1.58
C GLY A 16 -14.54 0.68 -2.60
N ALA A 17 -14.85 0.74 -3.90
CA ALA A 17 -13.84 0.55 -4.93
C ALA A 17 -12.80 1.67 -4.91
N GLN A 18 -13.23 2.91 -4.68
CA GLN A 18 -12.30 4.03 -4.57
C GLN A 18 -11.47 3.94 -3.30
N ALA A 19 -12.06 3.51 -2.19
CA ALA A 19 -11.32 3.34 -0.95
C ALA A 19 -10.23 2.29 -1.11
N GLN A 20 -10.50 1.21 -1.83
CA GLN A 20 -9.51 0.19 -2.10
C GLN A 20 -8.36 0.72 -2.96
N ASP A 21 -8.68 1.53 -3.97
CA ASP A 21 -7.66 2.13 -4.80
C ASP A 21 -6.79 3.11 -4.01
N ASP A 22 -7.40 3.88 -3.12
CA ASP A 22 -6.67 4.80 -2.25
C ASP A 22 -5.77 4.06 -1.29
N ASP A 23 -6.25 2.97 -0.72
CA ASP A 23 -5.46 2.14 0.18
C ASP A 23 -4.30 1.49 -0.58
N LYS A 24 -4.55 1.03 -1.79
CA LYS A 24 -3.50 0.43 -2.61
C LYS A 24 -2.42 1.46 -2.92
N ALA A 25 -2.81 2.65 -3.32
CA ALA A 25 -1.86 3.71 -3.63
C ALA A 25 -1.05 4.10 -2.40
N TYR A 26 -1.71 4.22 -1.25
CA TYR A 26 -1.03 4.51 0.00
C TYR A 26 -0.06 3.38 0.38
N CYS A 27 -0.53 2.15 0.27
CA CYS A 27 0.28 0.96 0.55
C CYS A 27 1.53 0.93 -0.34
N GLN A 28 1.37 1.22 -1.61
CA GLN A 28 2.50 1.26 -2.55
C GLN A 28 3.49 2.37 -2.18
N LYS A 29 2.98 3.49 -1.70
CA LYS A 29 3.84 4.58 -1.22
C LYS A 29 4.66 4.13 -0.02
N LEU A 30 4.04 3.44 0.93
CA LEU A 30 4.74 2.89 2.07
C LEU A 30 5.78 1.86 1.63
N GLY A 31 5.42 1.03 0.67
CA GLY A 31 6.34 0.04 0.14
C GLY A 31 7.56 0.65 -0.51
N ALA A 32 7.38 1.73 -1.25
CA ALA A 32 8.49 2.43 -1.88
C ALA A 32 9.44 3.01 -0.84
N LEU A 33 8.89 3.59 0.23
CA LEU A 33 9.71 4.09 1.33
C LEU A 33 10.44 2.97 2.04
N ALA A 34 9.77 1.87 2.28
CA ALA A 34 10.39 0.73 2.93
C ALA A 34 11.51 0.15 2.07
N ALA A 35 11.30 0.05 0.78
CA ALA A 35 12.33 -0.44 -0.12
C ALA A 35 13.55 0.46 -0.08
N ARG A 36 13.34 1.75 0.08
CA ARG A 36 14.43 2.71 0.04
C ARG A 36 15.19 2.81 1.37
N TYR A 37 14.47 2.82 2.47
CA TYR A 37 15.07 3.14 3.76
C TYR A 37 15.20 1.96 4.70
N VAL A 38 14.36 0.97 4.57
CA VAL A 38 14.40 -0.21 5.42
C VAL A 38 15.16 -1.33 4.76
N TYR A 39 14.79 -1.63 3.53
CA TYR A 39 15.38 -2.72 2.78
C TYR A 39 16.87 -2.51 2.56
N SER A 40 17.26 -1.28 2.24
CA SER A 40 18.66 -1.00 1.98
C SER A 40 19.46 -0.58 3.21
N SER A 41 18.82 -0.40 4.35
CA SER A 41 19.50 0.12 5.52
C SER A 41 20.38 -0.91 6.20
N GLY A 42 20.24 -2.16 5.88
CA GLY A 42 21.10 -3.20 6.42
C GLY A 42 22.42 -3.23 5.74
N ALA A 43 22.82 -2.16 5.22
CA ALA A 43 23.78 -2.22 4.25
C ALA A 43 25.13 -2.60 4.70
N GLU A 44 25.74 -2.22 5.51
CA GLU A 44 27.07 -2.69 5.82
C GLU A 44 27.67 -3.54 4.72
N GLY A 45 27.36 -3.23 3.49
CA GLY A 45 27.81 -3.98 2.35
C GLY A 45 27.10 -5.30 2.15
N ARG A 46 26.07 -5.56 2.86
CA ARG A 46 25.34 -6.81 2.73
C ARG A 46 24.01 -6.63 2.11
N MET A 47 23.78 -7.37 1.08
CA MET A 47 22.51 -7.42 0.42
C MET A 47 21.67 -8.53 1.04
N SER A 48 21.19 -8.28 2.22
CA SER A 48 20.27 -9.21 2.86
C SER A 48 18.87 -8.69 2.68
N PRO A 49 18.15 -9.15 1.69
CA PRO A 49 16.79 -8.67 1.48
C PRO A 49 15.90 -9.07 2.65
N ASP A 50 15.11 -8.13 3.13
CA ASP A 50 14.12 -8.44 4.14
C ASP A 50 12.90 -9.01 3.43
N LEU A 51 12.77 -10.32 3.50
CA LEU A 51 11.69 -11.02 2.80
C LEU A 51 10.32 -10.60 3.30
N ASN A 52 10.21 -10.19 4.55
CA ASN A 52 8.94 -9.74 5.08
C ASN A 52 8.53 -8.40 4.48
N VAL A 53 9.49 -7.52 4.27
CA VAL A 53 9.22 -6.25 3.59
C VAL A 53 8.85 -6.51 2.14
N LEU A 54 9.57 -7.37 1.46
CA LEU A 54 9.24 -7.71 0.07
C LEU A 54 7.86 -8.31 -0.04
N GLY A 55 7.49 -9.20 0.89
CA GLY A 55 6.16 -9.78 0.90
C GLY A 55 5.07 -8.73 1.11
N ALA A 56 5.32 -7.77 1.99
CA ALA A 56 4.36 -6.69 2.21
C ALA A 56 4.23 -5.79 0.98
N ILE A 57 5.33 -5.49 0.32
CA ILE A 57 5.31 -4.71 -0.92
C ILE A 57 4.48 -5.43 -1.98
N GLU A 58 4.70 -6.73 -2.11
CA GLU A 58 3.92 -7.52 -3.06
C GLU A 58 2.44 -7.51 -2.71
N ASP A 59 2.11 -7.63 -1.43
CA ASP A 59 0.73 -7.56 -0.98
C ASP A 59 0.11 -6.21 -1.34
N CYS A 60 0.85 -5.12 -1.20
CA CYS A 60 0.38 -3.81 -1.65
C CYS A 60 0.02 -3.82 -3.13
N ASN A 61 0.88 -4.39 -3.94
CA ASN A 61 0.68 -4.42 -5.39
C ASN A 61 -0.52 -5.28 -5.78
N LYS A 62 -0.85 -6.27 -4.97
CA LYS A 62 -1.99 -7.14 -5.22
C LYS A 62 -3.27 -6.66 -4.56
N GLY A 63 -3.22 -5.52 -3.87
CA GLY A 63 -4.39 -4.99 -3.20
C GLY A 63 -4.67 -5.58 -1.83
N ARG A 64 -3.78 -6.37 -1.30
CA ARG A 64 -3.92 -6.95 0.05
C ARG A 64 -3.36 -5.97 1.07
N THR A 65 -4.09 -4.91 1.31
CA THR A 65 -3.58 -3.78 2.07
C THR A 65 -3.81 -3.87 3.56
N ASP A 66 -4.77 -4.66 4.00
CA ASP A 66 -5.19 -4.71 5.40
C ASP A 66 -4.08 -5.16 6.35
N LYS A 67 -3.20 -6.05 5.91
CA LYS A 67 -2.04 -6.46 6.71
C LYS A 67 -0.79 -5.70 6.34
N ALA A 68 -0.63 -5.37 5.06
CA ALA A 68 0.58 -4.73 4.58
C ALA A 68 0.73 -3.32 5.12
N ILE A 69 -0.33 -2.54 5.17
CA ILE A 69 -0.26 -1.15 5.62
C ILE A 69 0.25 -1.05 7.07
N PRO A 70 -0.40 -1.70 8.06
CA PRO A 70 0.10 -1.57 9.43
C PRO A 70 1.51 -2.13 9.59
N TYR A 71 1.85 -3.18 8.88
CA TYR A 71 3.18 -3.75 8.95
C TYR A 71 4.24 -2.75 8.43
N LEU A 72 4.00 -2.17 7.26
CA LEU A 72 4.94 -1.23 6.67
C LEU A 72 5.04 0.05 7.50
N GLU A 73 3.92 0.54 8.02
CA GLU A 73 3.94 1.71 8.90
C GLU A 73 4.81 1.47 10.11
N ARG A 74 4.68 0.31 10.73
CA ARG A 74 5.48 -0.03 11.89
C ARG A 74 6.96 -0.13 11.54
N ARG A 75 7.27 -0.79 10.44
CA ARG A 75 8.65 -0.92 10.01
C ARG A 75 9.30 0.43 9.73
N LEU A 76 8.55 1.33 9.11
CA LEU A 76 9.06 2.68 8.85
C LEU A 76 9.32 3.42 10.16
N ARG A 77 8.39 3.37 11.09
CA ARG A 77 8.58 4.03 12.39
C ARG A 77 9.76 3.46 13.16
N ASP A 78 9.92 2.14 13.14
CA ASP A 78 11.03 1.49 13.82
C ASP A 78 12.37 1.93 13.24
N ASN A 79 12.38 2.30 11.97
CA ASN A 79 13.58 2.79 11.32
C ASN A 79 13.64 4.32 11.28
N ARG A 80 12.79 4.99 12.06
CA ARG A 80 12.74 6.43 12.17
C ARG A 80 12.45 7.14 10.87
N VAL A 81 11.70 6.50 10.00
CA VAL A 81 11.25 7.08 8.76
C VAL A 81 9.84 7.65 8.99
N THR A 82 9.63 8.87 8.55
CA THR A 82 8.33 9.51 8.69
C THR A 82 7.30 8.82 7.81
N VAL A 83 6.20 8.39 8.44
CA VAL A 83 5.11 7.78 7.70
C VAL A 83 4.30 8.88 7.01
N PRO A 84 4.09 8.78 5.70
CA PRO A 84 3.32 9.82 5.00
C PRO A 84 1.85 9.79 5.40
N PRO A 85 1.16 10.92 5.31
CA PRO A 85 -0.27 10.94 5.56
C PRO A 85 -1.02 10.23 4.44
N ARG A 86 -2.18 9.74 4.78
CA ARG A 86 -3.05 9.12 3.79
C ARG A 86 -3.69 10.14 2.86
#